data_62192e8dc5460ec91ac7c513308e3ed8
#
_entry.id   62192e8dc5460ec91ac7c513308e3ed8
#
_cell.length_a   1.000
_cell.length_b   1.000
_cell.length_c   1.000
_cell.angle_alpha   90.00
_cell.angle_beta   90.00
_cell.angle_gamma   90.00
#
_symmetry.space_group_name_H-M   'P 1'
#
loop_
_entity.id
_entity.type
_entity.pdbx_description
1 polymer ?
#
loop_
_entity_poly.entity_id
_entity_poly.type
_entity_poly.pdbx_seq_one_letter_code
_entity_poly.pdbx_strand_id
1 'polypeptide(L)'
;KSETSIGLLEKGAALVADDAVYVSQMGGELSTRAKDFARGYLEMRGIGIINVANLYGLSAIRPEKRLDLVVELKPETDLNKVDRLGMKQKKYKILDTEVPLIEIPVAPGRDTARLVGVAALNLQLKRLGYDMAEEFNKRLQEELAGN
;
A
#
# COMPACT_ATOMS: atom_id res chain seq x y z
N LYS A 1 6.68 6.52 -8.35
CA LYS A 1 5.49 6.66 -7.49
C LYS A 1 4.21 6.90 -8.29
N SER A 2 4.22 7.86 -9.20
CA SER A 2 3.02 8.15 -10.02
C SER A 2 2.65 7.00 -10.94
N GLU A 3 3.63 6.29 -11.49
CA GLU A 3 3.38 5.10 -12.31
C GLU A 3 2.72 3.99 -11.49
N THR A 4 3.13 3.83 -10.24
CA THR A 4 2.49 2.88 -9.32
C THR A 4 1.03 3.25 -9.09
N SER A 5 0.74 4.54 -8.89
CA SER A 5 -0.64 5.02 -8.71
C SER A 5 -1.50 4.75 -9.94
N ILE A 6 -0.98 5.02 -11.14
CA ILE A 6 -1.70 4.74 -12.39
C ILE A 6 -1.99 3.24 -12.51
N GLY A 7 -1.00 2.39 -12.23
CA GLY A 7 -1.19 0.95 -12.29
C GLY A 7 -2.28 0.47 -11.33
N LEU A 8 -2.36 1.06 -10.13
CA LEU A 8 -3.41 0.73 -9.17
C LEU A 8 -4.79 1.22 -9.65
N LEU A 9 -4.86 2.43 -10.22
CA LEU A 9 -6.10 2.97 -10.77
C LEU A 9 -6.64 2.08 -11.89
N GLU A 10 -5.76 1.56 -12.74
CA GLU A 10 -6.15 0.64 -13.81
C GLU A 10 -6.70 -0.68 -13.25
N LYS A 11 -6.34 -1.04 -12.03
CA LYS A 11 -6.84 -2.24 -11.35
C LYS A 11 -8.07 -1.97 -10.47
N GLY A 12 -8.63 -0.78 -10.55
CA GLY A 12 -9.86 -0.46 -9.83
C GLY A 12 -9.68 0.26 -8.50
N ALA A 13 -8.47 0.64 -8.14
CA ALA A 13 -8.24 1.47 -6.97
C ALA A 13 -8.76 2.89 -7.19
N ALA A 14 -8.96 3.62 -6.11
CA ALA A 14 -9.36 5.02 -6.17
C ALA A 14 -8.31 5.91 -5.52
N LEU A 15 -8.10 7.09 -6.10
CA LEU A 15 -7.17 8.09 -5.60
C LEU A 15 -7.80 8.95 -4.54
N VAL A 16 -7.11 9.14 -3.42
CA VAL A 16 -7.47 10.15 -2.42
C VAL A 16 -6.60 11.38 -2.63
N ALA A 17 -5.30 11.21 -2.71
CA ALA A 17 -4.34 12.31 -2.85
C ALA A 17 -3.08 11.83 -3.57
N ASP A 18 -2.38 12.78 -4.21
CA ASP A 18 -1.09 12.50 -4.84
C ASP A 18 0.06 12.66 -3.83
N ASP A 19 0.81 13.74 -3.89
CA ASP A 19 2.02 13.89 -3.06
C ASP A 19 1.74 14.21 -1.60
N ALA A 20 0.77 15.07 -1.34
CA ALA A 20 0.49 15.53 0.00
C ALA A 20 -0.91 15.08 0.43
N VAL A 21 -0.98 14.47 1.58
CA VAL A 21 -2.23 14.00 2.16
C VAL A 21 -2.37 14.55 3.56
N TYR A 22 -3.55 15.06 3.90
CA TYR A 22 -3.89 15.39 5.28
C TYR A 22 -4.30 14.12 6.01
N VAL A 23 -3.78 13.95 7.21
CA VAL A 23 -4.14 12.83 8.06
C VAL A 23 -4.73 13.38 9.35
N SER A 24 -5.90 12.88 9.71
CA SER A 24 -6.54 13.20 10.99
C SER A 24 -6.78 11.91 11.77
N GLN A 25 -6.83 12.05 13.09
CA GLN A 25 -7.05 10.92 13.99
C GLN A 25 -8.38 11.08 14.71
N MET A 26 -9.20 10.03 14.70
CA MET A 26 -10.43 9.96 15.45
C MET A 26 -10.52 8.57 16.08
N GLY A 27 -10.52 8.47 17.42
CA GLY A 27 -10.75 7.24 18.16
C GLY A 27 -9.78 6.16 17.82
N GLY A 28 -8.67 6.17 17.47
CA GLY A 28 -7.70 5.11 17.11
C GLY A 28 -7.66 4.78 15.63
N GLU A 29 -8.43 5.50 14.81
CA GLU A 29 -8.38 5.39 13.36
C GLU A 29 -7.81 6.64 12.73
N LEU A 30 -7.12 6.46 11.61
CA LEU A 30 -6.58 7.55 10.80
C LEU A 30 -7.41 7.73 9.56
N SER A 31 -7.80 8.96 9.26
CA SER A 31 -8.52 9.33 8.04
C SER A 31 -7.64 10.22 7.17
N THR A 32 -7.71 10.01 5.87
CA THR A 32 -6.90 10.74 4.89
C THR A 32 -7.77 11.52 3.92
N ARG A 33 -7.29 12.69 3.50
CA ARG A 33 -7.93 13.51 2.46
C ARG A 33 -6.91 14.36 1.73
N ALA A 34 -7.24 14.77 0.52
CA ALA A 34 -6.42 15.69 -0.26
C ALA A 34 -6.72 17.13 0.12
N LYS A 35 -5.80 18.04 -0.24
CA LYS A 35 -6.10 19.48 -0.27
C LYS A 35 -7.19 19.71 -1.31
N ASP A 36 -8.12 20.62 -1.03
CA ASP A 36 -9.27 20.81 -1.89
C ASP A 36 -8.92 21.10 -3.35
N PHE A 37 -7.93 21.98 -3.58
CA PHE A 37 -7.54 22.34 -4.95
C PHE A 37 -6.85 21.19 -5.72
N ALA A 38 -6.30 20.22 -5.01
CA ALA A 38 -5.56 19.11 -5.60
C ALA A 38 -6.39 17.82 -5.71
N ARG A 39 -7.62 17.84 -5.23
CA ARG A 39 -8.46 16.64 -5.24
C ARG A 39 -8.71 16.15 -6.67
N GLY A 40 -8.43 14.87 -6.89
CA GLY A 40 -8.66 14.21 -8.16
C GLY A 40 -7.59 14.45 -9.22
N TYR A 41 -6.51 15.13 -8.86
CA TYR A 41 -5.40 15.40 -9.77
C TYR A 41 -4.17 14.58 -9.41
N LEU A 42 -3.47 14.14 -10.44
CA LEU A 42 -2.24 13.36 -10.31
C LEU A 42 -1.20 13.95 -11.26
N GLU A 43 -0.01 14.21 -10.75
CA GLU A 43 1.11 14.65 -11.59
C GLU A 43 1.86 13.44 -12.12
N MET A 44 2.01 13.38 -13.44
CA MET A 44 2.74 12.30 -14.10
C MET A 44 3.88 12.85 -14.94
N ARG A 45 5.10 12.50 -14.57
CA ARG A 45 6.28 12.97 -15.26
C ARG A 45 6.24 12.56 -16.73
N GLY A 46 6.47 13.53 -17.63
CA GLY A 46 6.42 13.32 -19.06
C GLY A 46 5.06 13.55 -19.70
N ILE A 47 3.98 13.55 -18.89
CA ILE A 47 2.62 13.80 -19.37
C ILE A 47 2.07 15.10 -18.78
N GLY A 48 2.31 15.34 -17.48
CA GLY A 48 1.85 16.53 -16.80
C GLY A 48 0.78 16.22 -15.77
N ILE A 49 -0.07 17.18 -15.51
CA ILE A 49 -1.19 17.05 -14.56
C ILE A 49 -2.35 16.37 -15.26
N ILE A 50 -2.83 15.29 -14.67
CA ILE A 50 -4.00 14.57 -15.19
C ILE A 50 -5.16 14.66 -14.22
N ASN A 51 -6.37 14.73 -14.77
CA ASN A 51 -7.60 14.63 -14.00
C ASN A 51 -8.04 13.17 -14.00
N VAL A 52 -7.95 12.53 -12.84
CA VAL A 52 -8.18 11.08 -12.71
C VAL A 52 -9.63 10.72 -13.04
N ALA A 53 -10.61 11.53 -12.62
CA ALA A 53 -12.00 11.26 -12.92
C ALA A 53 -12.28 11.31 -14.42
N ASN A 54 -11.61 12.20 -15.15
CA ASN A 54 -11.77 12.29 -16.60
C ASN A 54 -11.23 11.06 -17.34
N LEU A 55 -10.15 10.46 -16.82
CA LEU A 55 -9.53 9.28 -17.43
C LEU A 55 -10.19 7.97 -17.02
N TYR A 56 -10.56 7.85 -15.75
CA TYR A 56 -10.95 6.57 -15.16
C TYR A 56 -12.36 6.58 -14.56
N GLY A 57 -13.04 7.72 -14.57
CA GLY A 57 -14.38 7.86 -14.03
C GLY A 57 -14.40 8.35 -12.59
N LEU A 58 -15.58 8.75 -12.13
CA LEU A 58 -15.77 9.30 -10.78
C LEU A 58 -15.46 8.26 -9.68
N SER A 59 -15.65 6.98 -9.97
CA SER A 59 -15.34 5.93 -9.00
C SER A 59 -13.85 5.78 -8.71
N ALA A 60 -12.98 6.38 -9.54
CA ALA A 60 -11.55 6.36 -9.37
C ALA A 60 -11.01 7.44 -8.42
N ILE A 61 -11.87 8.27 -7.85
CA ILE A 61 -11.49 9.27 -6.85
C ILE A 61 -12.35 9.12 -5.61
N ARG A 62 -11.73 9.38 -4.44
CA ARG A 62 -12.42 9.37 -3.14
C ARG A 62 -12.04 10.61 -2.35
N PRO A 63 -13.01 11.31 -1.73
CA PRO A 63 -12.70 12.50 -0.93
C PRO A 63 -11.90 12.16 0.31
N GLU A 64 -12.15 11.01 0.92
CA GLU A 64 -11.42 10.56 2.11
C GLU A 64 -11.46 9.04 2.24
N LYS A 65 -10.50 8.51 2.97
CA LYS A 65 -10.40 7.08 3.22
C LYS A 65 -9.60 6.84 4.49
N ARG A 66 -9.96 5.78 5.23
CA ARG A 66 -9.15 5.33 6.36
C ARG A 66 -7.78 4.88 5.89
N LEU A 67 -6.76 5.20 6.67
CA LEU A 67 -5.39 4.76 6.40
C LEU A 67 -5.14 3.43 7.12
N ASP A 68 -4.90 2.38 6.36
CA ASP A 68 -4.74 1.02 6.88
C ASP A 68 -3.35 0.45 6.68
N LEU A 69 -2.56 1.02 5.76
CA LEU A 69 -1.27 0.47 5.39
C LEU A 69 -0.36 1.57 4.84
N VAL A 70 0.89 1.55 5.26
CA VAL A 70 1.95 2.36 4.66
C VAL A 70 2.85 1.44 3.85
N VAL A 71 3.07 1.80 2.60
CA VAL A 71 3.99 1.08 1.72
C VAL A 71 5.18 1.99 1.41
N GLU A 72 6.36 1.53 1.77
CA GLU A 72 7.60 2.23 1.45
C GLU A 72 8.26 1.55 0.26
N LEU A 73 8.46 2.33 -0.81
CA LEU A 73 9.15 1.84 -2.00
C LEU A 73 10.64 2.11 -1.84
N LYS A 74 11.44 1.06 -1.84
CA LYS A 74 12.88 1.13 -1.61
C LYS A 74 13.68 0.60 -2.79
N PRO A 75 14.88 1.15 -3.04
CA PRO A 75 15.81 0.50 -3.97
C PRO A 75 16.08 -0.93 -3.53
N GLU A 76 16.19 -1.83 -4.50
CA GLU A 76 16.38 -3.26 -4.21
C GLU A 76 17.62 -3.54 -3.36
N THR A 77 18.66 -2.72 -3.48
CA THR A 77 19.89 -2.84 -2.70
C THR A 77 19.70 -2.64 -1.20
N ASP A 78 18.64 -1.94 -0.79
CA ASP A 78 18.36 -1.67 0.63
C ASP A 78 17.59 -2.79 1.31
N LEU A 79 17.26 -3.86 0.59
CA LEU A 79 16.40 -4.93 1.06
C LEU A 79 17.13 -6.21 1.39
N ASN A 80 18.46 -6.16 1.57
CA ASN A 80 19.29 -7.33 1.87
C ASN A 80 18.90 -8.06 3.16
N LYS A 81 18.11 -7.41 4.03
CA LYS A 81 17.68 -7.94 5.32
C LYS A 81 16.18 -8.14 5.42
N VAL A 82 15.50 -8.20 4.28
CA VAL A 82 14.04 -8.38 4.28
C VAL A 82 13.69 -9.78 4.73
N ASP A 83 12.67 -9.86 5.57
CA ASP A 83 12.06 -11.11 5.98
C ASP A 83 11.34 -11.76 4.81
N ARG A 84 11.91 -12.81 4.25
CA ARG A 84 11.37 -13.49 3.07
C ARG A 84 10.02 -14.14 3.30
N LEU A 85 9.72 -14.52 4.53
CA LEU A 85 8.46 -15.17 4.86
C LEU A 85 7.36 -14.18 5.25
N GLY A 86 7.71 -12.92 5.47
CA GLY A 86 6.74 -11.91 5.91
C GLY A 86 6.29 -12.09 7.35
N MET A 87 7.12 -12.72 8.18
CA MET A 87 6.80 -12.97 9.59
C MET A 87 6.95 -11.73 10.46
N LYS A 88 7.92 -10.87 10.13
CA LYS A 88 8.16 -9.65 10.89
C LYS A 88 7.19 -8.58 10.47
N GLN A 89 6.47 -8.02 11.43
CA GLN A 89 5.55 -6.93 11.20
C GLN A 89 6.21 -5.62 11.58
N LYS A 90 6.43 -4.76 10.58
CA LYS A 90 6.87 -3.39 10.83
C LYS A 90 5.67 -2.50 10.98
N LYS A 91 5.83 -1.43 11.75
CA LYS A 91 4.77 -0.45 11.98
C LYS A 91 5.31 0.95 11.77
N TYR A 92 4.42 1.81 11.32
CA TYR A 92 4.71 3.23 11.12
C TYR A 92 3.76 4.05 11.98
N LYS A 93 4.33 4.94 12.79
CA LYS A 93 3.54 5.77 13.69
C LYS A 93 3.18 7.08 13.02
N ILE A 94 1.89 7.37 12.98
CA ILE A 94 1.33 8.62 12.49
C ILE A 94 0.45 9.16 13.60
N LEU A 95 0.75 10.39 14.07
CA LEU A 95 0.08 10.93 15.25
C LEU A 95 0.26 9.95 16.41
N ASP A 96 -0.80 9.50 17.05
CA ASP A 96 -0.73 8.54 18.16
C ASP A 96 -1.12 7.11 17.74
N THR A 97 -1.19 6.85 16.45
CA THR A 97 -1.64 5.57 15.91
C THR A 97 -0.55 4.89 15.12
N GLU A 98 -0.38 3.59 15.33
CA GLU A 98 0.52 2.76 14.54
C GLU A 98 -0.25 2.03 13.46
N VAL A 99 0.29 2.04 12.23
CA VAL A 99 -0.26 1.28 11.12
C VAL A 99 0.80 0.34 10.56
N PRO A 100 0.40 -0.78 9.96
CA PRO A 100 1.36 -1.68 9.33
C PRO A 100 2.20 -0.97 8.26
N LEU A 101 3.47 -1.30 8.21
CA LEU A 101 4.43 -0.79 7.21
C LEU A 101 4.98 -1.98 6.44
N ILE A 102 4.91 -1.89 5.12
CA ILE A 102 5.50 -2.87 4.22
C ILE A 102 6.53 -2.17 3.35
N GLU A 103 7.70 -2.78 3.21
CA GLU A 103 8.76 -2.29 2.33
C GLU A 103 8.75 -3.12 1.06
N ILE A 104 8.66 -2.46 -0.09
CA ILE A 104 8.64 -3.14 -1.39
C ILE A 104 9.84 -2.69 -2.21
N PRO A 105 10.64 -3.64 -2.74
CA PRO A 105 11.76 -3.29 -3.61
C PRO A 105 11.28 -2.77 -4.96
N VAL A 106 11.88 -1.69 -5.40
CA VAL A 106 11.63 -1.09 -6.71
C VAL A 106 12.83 -1.35 -7.60
N ALA A 107 12.60 -1.97 -8.75
CA ALA A 107 13.65 -2.25 -9.71
C ALA A 107 13.05 -2.23 -11.13
N PRO A 108 13.86 -1.97 -12.17
CA PRO A 108 13.38 -2.08 -13.55
C PRO A 108 12.80 -3.47 -13.79
N GLY A 109 11.67 -3.52 -14.47
CA GLY A 109 10.99 -4.77 -14.80
C GLY A 109 10.06 -5.32 -13.72
N ARG A 110 10.02 -4.73 -12.53
CA ARG A 110 9.05 -5.13 -11.50
C ARG A 110 7.76 -4.32 -11.63
N ASP A 111 6.64 -5.00 -11.54
CA ASP A 111 5.33 -4.36 -11.50
C ASP A 111 5.00 -3.97 -10.06
N THR A 112 5.42 -2.76 -9.67
CA THR A 112 5.25 -2.25 -8.31
C THR A 112 3.77 -2.12 -7.93
N ALA A 113 2.92 -1.70 -8.88
CA ALA A 113 1.48 -1.58 -8.62
C ALA A 113 0.88 -2.94 -8.24
N ARG A 114 1.27 -3.99 -8.94
CA ARG A 114 0.81 -5.34 -8.63
C ARG A 114 1.24 -5.75 -7.23
N LEU A 115 2.49 -5.48 -6.86
CA LEU A 115 3.01 -5.83 -5.55
C LEU A 115 2.29 -5.09 -4.43
N VAL A 116 2.01 -3.80 -4.62
CA VAL A 116 1.21 -3.02 -3.65
C VAL A 116 -0.19 -3.61 -3.51
N GLY A 117 -0.81 -3.97 -4.63
CA GLY A 117 -2.14 -4.60 -4.61
C GLY A 117 -2.15 -5.91 -3.83
N VAL A 118 -1.15 -6.76 -4.03
CA VAL A 118 -1.03 -8.03 -3.28
C VAL A 118 -0.82 -7.76 -1.80
N ALA A 119 0.02 -6.77 -1.45
CA ALA A 119 0.24 -6.39 -0.06
C ALA A 119 -1.05 -5.95 0.63
N ALA A 120 -1.88 -5.16 -0.05
CA ALA A 120 -3.17 -4.73 0.48
C ALA A 120 -4.13 -5.91 0.68
N LEU A 121 -4.19 -6.83 -0.26
CA LEU A 121 -5.02 -8.05 -0.13
C LEU A 121 -4.53 -8.92 1.02
N ASN A 122 -3.23 -9.08 1.18
CA ASN A 122 -2.67 -9.85 2.28
C ASN A 122 -3.04 -9.25 3.65
N LEU A 123 -3.01 -7.91 3.74
CA LEU A 123 -3.43 -7.24 4.96
C LEU A 123 -4.91 -7.50 5.27
N GLN A 124 -5.78 -7.46 4.26
CA GLN A 124 -7.19 -7.78 4.44
C GLN A 124 -7.38 -9.20 4.97
N LEU A 125 -6.66 -10.17 4.41
CA LEU A 125 -6.72 -11.56 4.89
C LEU A 125 -6.27 -11.70 6.33
N LYS A 126 -5.19 -11.02 6.73
CA LYS A 126 -4.73 -11.03 8.12
C LYS A 126 -5.79 -10.50 9.07
N ARG A 127 -6.49 -9.45 8.68
CA ARG A 127 -7.58 -8.88 9.48
C ARG A 127 -8.78 -9.82 9.62
N LEU A 128 -8.95 -10.72 8.65
CA LEU A 128 -9.98 -11.75 8.70
C LEU A 128 -9.51 -13.01 9.43
N GLY A 129 -8.28 -13.03 9.93
CA GLY A 129 -7.71 -14.15 10.67
C GLY A 129 -6.81 -15.07 9.84
N TYR A 130 -6.55 -14.75 8.58
CA TYR A 130 -5.69 -15.53 7.71
C TYR A 130 -4.29 -14.91 7.60
N ASP A 131 -3.34 -15.43 8.35
CA ASP A 131 -1.94 -15.06 8.21
C ASP A 131 -1.23 -16.13 7.39
N MET A 132 -1.02 -15.86 6.10
CA MET A 132 -0.41 -16.81 5.17
C MET A 132 1.01 -17.19 5.55
N ALA A 133 1.80 -16.22 6.04
CA ALA A 133 3.17 -16.47 6.45
C ALA A 133 3.24 -17.39 7.66
N GLU A 134 2.37 -17.14 8.65
CA GLU A 134 2.30 -17.95 9.86
C GLU A 134 1.82 -19.36 9.55
N GLU A 135 0.82 -19.50 8.70
CA GLU A 135 0.29 -20.81 8.29
C GLU A 135 1.37 -21.62 7.56
N PHE A 136 2.09 -20.98 6.64
CA PHE A 136 3.18 -21.63 5.93
C PHE A 136 4.29 -22.06 6.88
N ASN A 137 4.68 -21.18 7.80
CA ASN A 137 5.71 -21.50 8.79
C ASN A 137 5.31 -22.69 9.66
N LYS A 138 4.05 -22.77 10.06
CA LYS A 138 3.53 -23.90 10.83
C LYS A 138 3.65 -25.20 10.05
N ARG A 139 3.29 -25.21 8.77
CA ARG A 139 3.43 -26.39 7.92
C ARG A 139 4.89 -26.80 7.73
N LEU A 140 5.78 -25.81 7.59
CA LEU A 140 7.21 -26.08 7.46
C LEU A 140 7.75 -26.72 8.73
N GLN A 141 7.35 -26.26 9.92
CA GLN A 141 7.74 -26.84 11.18
C GLN A 141 7.24 -28.28 11.32
N GLU A 142 6.01 -28.55 10.92
CA GLU A 142 5.43 -29.89 10.93
C GLU A 142 6.20 -30.84 9.97
N GLU A 143 6.55 -30.35 8.79
CA GLU A 143 7.35 -31.12 7.82
C GLU A 143 8.73 -31.50 8.39
N LEU A 144 9.40 -30.52 8.99
CA LEU A 144 10.72 -30.74 9.60
C LEU A 144 10.65 -31.68 10.80
N ALA A 145 9.57 -31.63 11.58
CA ALA A 145 9.38 -32.50 12.74
C ALA A 145 8.97 -33.91 12.34
N GLY A 146 8.34 -34.10 11.17
CA GLY A 146 7.91 -35.38 10.66
C GLY A 146 9.02 -36.24 10.08
N ASN A 147 10.18 -35.67 9.92
CA ASN A 147 11.37 -36.36 9.43
C ASN A 147 12.33 -36.67 10.57
#